data_45ba6c715a45c6e8feccea5c1cd8d2f9
#
_entry.id   45ba6c715a45c6e8feccea5c1cd8d2f9
#
_cell.length_a   1.000
_cell.length_b   1.000
_cell.length_c   1.000
_cell.angle_alpha   90.00
_cell.angle_beta   90.00
_cell.angle_gamma   90.00
#
_symmetry.space_group_name_H-M   'P 1'
#
loop_
_entity.id
_entity.type
_entity.pdbx_description
1 polymer ?
#
loop_
_entity_poly.entity_id
_entity_poly.type
_entity_poly.pdbx_seq_one_letter_code
_entity_poly.pdbx_strand_id
1 'polypeptide(L)'
;MKDKYINLLFSMIQDEEKTLKKQEFDIDKKEIDEMLDAIRKVIFADYFSCRSKRQFMERTEGMLHQLQRIFKDIDRTLDFEYLSQEFLKNLLDIRILCLSDLKAAFQGDPAARDKAEIMMCYPGVYAAFVHRISHLLYKMQIPYLPRVMSEHAHSITGIDIHPGATVGNSFFIDHGTGVVIGETTEIGNNVKLYQGVTLGALSTAGGQKMKGSKRHPTIMDNVTIYAGASILGGNTIIGENTVIGANAFITASVPPNSKVSMNRTKRDIFEIKNKEHSYEARRRTDKRN
;
A
#
# COMPACT_ATOMS: atom_id res chain seq x y z
N MET A 1 -5.06 40.52 22.11
CA MET A 1 -3.95 39.55 21.96
C MET A 1 -4.28 38.49 20.90
N LYS A 2 -5.43 37.82 20.96
CA LYS A 2 -5.90 36.79 20.00
C LYS A 2 -5.88 37.27 18.55
N ASP A 3 -6.47 38.44 18.27
CA ASP A 3 -6.55 38.99 16.90
C ASP A 3 -5.19 39.31 16.27
N LYS A 4 -4.20 39.71 17.08
CA LYS A 4 -2.84 39.95 16.60
C LYS A 4 -2.22 38.67 16.01
N TYR A 5 -2.41 37.52 16.68
CA TYR A 5 -1.86 36.24 16.20
C TYR A 5 -2.65 35.69 15.01
N ILE A 6 -3.98 35.88 14.97
CA ILE A 6 -4.80 35.51 13.81
C ILE A 6 -4.37 36.29 12.57
N ASN A 7 -4.19 37.63 12.71
CA ASN A 7 -3.73 38.45 11.59
C ASN A 7 -2.32 38.09 11.14
N LEU A 8 -1.40 37.75 12.07
CA LEU A 8 -0.06 37.29 11.72
C LEU A 8 -0.10 35.98 10.97
N LEU A 9 -0.85 34.98 11.44
CA LEU A 9 -1.04 33.69 10.74
C LEU A 9 -1.63 33.90 9.36
N PHE A 10 -2.64 34.75 9.23
CA PHE A 10 -3.27 35.03 7.94
C PHE A 10 -2.31 35.71 6.97
N SER A 11 -1.47 36.66 7.43
CA SER A 11 -0.44 37.29 6.58
C SER A 11 0.62 36.29 6.12
N MET A 12 1.05 35.36 6.99
CA MET A 12 1.97 34.28 6.60
C MET A 12 1.38 33.37 5.53
N ILE A 13 0.10 33.01 5.66
CA ILE A 13 -0.62 32.21 4.66
C ILE A 13 -0.67 32.95 3.32
N GLN A 14 -0.99 34.26 3.31
CA GLN A 14 -1.02 35.05 2.07
C GLN A 14 0.36 35.21 1.40
N ASP A 15 1.44 35.28 2.17
CA ASP A 15 2.80 35.37 1.62
C ASP A 15 3.24 34.02 1.02
N GLU A 16 2.84 32.89 1.61
CA GLU A 16 3.05 31.57 1.05
C GLU A 16 2.23 31.36 -0.23
N GLU A 17 1.00 31.89 -0.33
CA GLU A 17 0.15 31.82 -1.53
C GLU A 17 0.79 32.46 -2.76
N LYS A 18 1.62 33.50 -2.59
CA LYS A 18 2.33 34.14 -3.70
C LYS A 18 3.47 33.29 -4.27
N THR A 19 3.97 32.33 -3.50
CA THR A 19 5.15 31.52 -3.82
C THR A 19 4.82 30.08 -4.21
N LEU A 20 3.69 29.55 -3.76
CA LEU A 20 3.23 28.18 -4.02
C LEU A 20 2.05 28.20 -4.99
N LYS A 21 2.10 27.37 -6.06
CA LYS A 21 0.89 27.01 -6.82
C LYS A 21 0.00 26.23 -5.88
N LYS A 22 -0.97 26.89 -5.29
CA LYS A 22 -1.92 26.28 -4.37
C LYS A 22 -2.83 25.33 -5.14
N GLN A 23 -2.89 24.10 -4.66
CA GLN A 23 -3.95 23.16 -5.05
C GLN A 23 -4.93 23.14 -3.88
N GLU A 24 -6.14 23.61 -4.13
CA GLU A 24 -7.23 23.57 -3.16
C GLU A 24 -7.82 22.16 -3.18
N PHE A 25 -7.91 21.53 -2.01
CA PHE A 25 -8.56 20.26 -1.82
C PHE A 25 -9.77 20.44 -0.89
N ASP A 26 -10.92 20.01 -1.36
CA ASP A 26 -12.16 20.02 -0.57
C ASP A 26 -12.69 18.58 -0.38
N ILE A 27 -11.76 17.64 -0.13
CA ILE A 27 -12.09 16.22 0.06
C ILE A 27 -11.76 15.84 1.49
N ASP A 28 -12.77 15.36 2.22
CA ASP A 28 -12.55 14.81 3.55
C ASP A 28 -12.39 13.28 3.54
N LYS A 29 -11.87 12.73 4.64
CA LYS A 29 -11.66 11.28 4.81
C LYS A 29 -12.98 10.50 4.73
N LYS A 30 -14.08 11.09 5.15
CA LYS A 30 -15.41 10.46 5.14
C LYS A 30 -15.91 10.25 3.72
N GLU A 31 -15.66 11.19 2.81
CA GLU A 31 -16.02 11.04 1.40
C GLU A 31 -15.24 9.91 0.72
N ILE A 32 -13.96 9.73 1.09
CA ILE A 32 -13.16 8.61 0.61
C ILE A 32 -13.71 7.28 1.12
N ASP A 33 -14.08 7.19 2.40
CA ASP A 33 -14.66 5.98 3.00
C ASP A 33 -16.00 5.62 2.34
N GLU A 34 -16.89 6.60 2.17
CA GLU A 34 -18.18 6.43 1.50
C GLU A 34 -18.01 5.98 0.04
N MET A 35 -17.04 6.54 -0.70
CA MET A 35 -16.73 6.15 -2.07
C MET A 35 -16.22 4.71 -2.13
N LEU A 36 -15.28 4.34 -1.28
CA LEU A 36 -14.75 2.97 -1.22
C LEU A 36 -15.83 1.96 -0.86
N ASP A 37 -16.73 2.30 0.06
CA ASP A 37 -17.88 1.45 0.41
C ASP A 37 -18.87 1.31 -0.75
N ALA A 38 -19.13 2.38 -1.50
CA ALA A 38 -19.97 2.34 -2.69
C ALA A 38 -19.36 1.43 -3.77
N ILE A 39 -18.06 1.54 -4.05
CA ILE A 39 -17.35 0.68 -4.99
C ILE A 39 -17.38 -0.78 -4.53
N ARG A 40 -17.14 -1.03 -3.23
CA ARG A 40 -17.18 -2.36 -2.63
C ARG A 40 -18.55 -3.03 -2.80
N LYS A 41 -19.64 -2.27 -2.61
CA LYS A 41 -21.02 -2.76 -2.80
C LYS A 41 -21.36 -3.06 -4.26
N VAL A 42 -20.69 -2.46 -5.22
CA VAL A 42 -20.82 -2.79 -6.64
C VAL A 42 -19.97 -4.03 -6.99
N ILE A 43 -18.70 -4.06 -6.59
CA ILE A 43 -17.78 -5.18 -6.87
C ILE A 43 -18.26 -6.49 -6.23
N PHE A 44 -18.73 -6.45 -5.00
CA PHE A 44 -19.19 -7.60 -4.24
C PHE A 44 -20.72 -7.62 -4.07
N ALA A 45 -21.46 -7.22 -5.11
CA ALA A 45 -22.91 -7.01 -5.05
C ALA A 45 -23.70 -8.23 -4.54
N ASP A 46 -23.20 -9.43 -4.81
CA ASP A 46 -23.72 -10.71 -4.34
C ASP A 46 -23.66 -10.88 -2.81
N TYR A 47 -22.72 -10.20 -2.13
CA TYR A 47 -22.62 -10.19 -0.67
C TYR A 47 -23.44 -9.06 -0.02
N PHE A 48 -23.88 -8.06 -0.78
CA PHE A 48 -24.60 -6.85 -0.29
C PHE A 48 -26.07 -6.80 -0.70
N SER A 49 -26.77 -7.91 -0.68
CA SER A 49 -28.24 -7.96 -0.91
C SER A 49 -28.70 -7.24 -2.19
N CYS A 50 -27.95 -7.35 -3.27
CA CYS A 50 -28.35 -6.85 -4.57
C CYS A 50 -29.21 -7.92 -5.27
N ARG A 51 -30.55 -7.72 -5.29
CA ARG A 51 -31.51 -8.76 -5.71
C ARG A 51 -32.07 -8.57 -7.13
N SER A 52 -31.76 -7.44 -7.78
CA SER A 52 -32.28 -7.15 -9.12
C SER A 52 -31.31 -6.32 -9.93
N LYS A 53 -31.41 -6.46 -11.27
CA LYS A 53 -30.65 -5.63 -12.21
C LYS A 53 -30.87 -4.13 -11.97
N ARG A 54 -32.12 -3.74 -11.65
CA ARG A 54 -32.46 -2.35 -11.36
C ARG A 54 -31.68 -1.83 -10.14
N GLN A 55 -31.66 -2.57 -9.04
CA GLN A 55 -30.88 -2.20 -7.84
C GLN A 55 -29.37 -2.10 -8.14
N PHE A 56 -28.85 -3.00 -8.96
CA PHE A 56 -27.46 -2.96 -9.36
C PHE A 56 -27.14 -1.71 -10.18
N MET A 57 -28.00 -1.35 -11.14
CA MET A 57 -27.84 -0.13 -11.94
C MET A 57 -27.89 1.12 -11.07
N GLU A 58 -28.88 1.24 -10.19
CA GLU A 58 -29.03 2.40 -9.27
C GLU A 58 -27.78 2.56 -8.38
N ARG A 59 -27.23 1.46 -7.85
CA ARG A 59 -25.97 1.48 -7.07
C ARG A 59 -24.78 1.93 -7.90
N THR A 60 -24.65 1.40 -9.10
CA THR A 60 -23.54 1.72 -10.01
C THR A 60 -23.60 3.19 -10.45
N GLU A 61 -24.77 3.71 -10.78
CA GLU A 61 -24.98 5.12 -11.12
C GLU A 61 -24.64 6.03 -9.91
N GLY A 62 -25.11 5.69 -8.72
CA GLY A 62 -24.78 6.42 -7.49
C GLY A 62 -23.28 6.47 -7.20
N MET A 63 -22.58 5.34 -7.36
CA MET A 63 -21.13 5.23 -7.24
C MET A 63 -20.42 6.12 -8.28
N LEU A 64 -20.84 6.09 -9.54
CA LEU A 64 -20.25 6.93 -10.61
C LEU A 64 -20.44 8.41 -10.35
N HIS A 65 -21.63 8.85 -9.91
CA HIS A 65 -21.88 10.23 -9.56
C HIS A 65 -20.99 10.71 -8.38
N GLN A 66 -20.77 9.85 -7.39
CA GLN A 66 -19.87 10.16 -6.29
C GLN A 66 -18.43 10.29 -6.76
N LEU A 67 -17.98 9.38 -7.64
CA LEU A 67 -16.63 9.40 -8.21
C LEU A 67 -16.41 10.66 -9.07
N GLN A 68 -17.39 11.05 -9.91
CA GLN A 68 -17.34 12.27 -10.71
C GLN A 68 -17.22 13.53 -9.85
N ARG A 69 -17.96 13.58 -8.73
CA ARG A 69 -17.87 14.68 -7.78
C ARG A 69 -16.46 14.80 -7.21
N ILE A 70 -15.88 13.69 -6.75
CA ILE A 70 -14.53 13.65 -6.20
C ILE A 70 -13.49 14.06 -7.26
N PHE A 71 -13.59 13.58 -8.50
CA PHE A 71 -12.71 14.01 -9.59
C PHE A 71 -12.76 15.52 -9.82
N LYS A 72 -13.96 16.10 -9.81
CA LYS A 72 -14.16 17.54 -9.95
C LYS A 72 -13.56 18.34 -8.79
N ASP A 73 -13.64 17.82 -7.56
CA ASP A 73 -13.10 18.47 -6.37
C ASP A 73 -11.58 18.37 -6.29
N ILE A 74 -11.00 17.33 -6.92
CA ILE A 74 -9.54 17.19 -7.06
C ILE A 74 -8.97 18.15 -8.11
N ASP A 75 -9.55 18.15 -9.30
CA ASP A 75 -9.07 18.98 -10.41
C ASP A 75 -10.22 19.25 -11.39
N ARG A 76 -10.72 20.48 -11.41
CA ARG A 76 -11.83 20.91 -12.30
C ARG A 76 -11.49 20.87 -13.80
N THR A 77 -10.23 20.65 -14.15
CA THR A 77 -9.79 20.53 -15.56
C THR A 77 -9.91 19.11 -16.10
N LEU A 78 -10.16 18.12 -15.23
CA LEU A 78 -10.34 16.73 -15.62
C LEU A 78 -11.67 16.55 -16.40
N ASP A 79 -11.65 15.72 -17.41
CA ASP A 79 -12.87 15.19 -18.04
C ASP A 79 -13.45 14.05 -17.19
N PHE A 80 -14.15 14.45 -16.11
CA PHE A 80 -14.68 13.50 -15.12
C PHE A 80 -15.76 12.58 -15.68
N GLU A 81 -16.45 12.95 -16.77
CA GLU A 81 -17.40 12.08 -17.44
C GLU A 81 -16.68 10.95 -18.19
N TYR A 82 -15.70 11.28 -19.00
CA TYR A 82 -14.84 10.30 -19.68
C TYR A 82 -14.13 9.39 -18.67
N LEU A 83 -13.53 9.95 -17.62
CA LEU A 83 -12.78 9.19 -16.60
C LEU A 83 -13.68 8.22 -15.84
N SER A 84 -14.91 8.62 -15.50
CA SER A 84 -15.84 7.72 -14.82
C SER A 84 -16.32 6.57 -15.72
N GLN A 85 -16.51 6.82 -17.00
CA GLN A 85 -16.82 5.77 -17.98
C GLN A 85 -15.63 4.82 -18.16
N GLU A 86 -14.41 5.33 -18.23
CA GLU A 86 -13.21 4.52 -18.35
C GLU A 86 -12.97 3.68 -17.08
N PHE A 87 -13.24 4.25 -15.90
CA PHE A 87 -13.25 3.52 -14.65
C PHE A 87 -14.26 2.35 -14.69
N LEU A 88 -15.49 2.60 -15.13
CA LEU A 88 -16.54 1.58 -15.22
C LEU A 88 -16.15 0.43 -16.17
N LYS A 89 -15.52 0.73 -17.31
CA LYS A 89 -15.05 -0.30 -18.25
C LYS A 89 -14.05 -1.27 -17.61
N ASN A 90 -13.17 -0.73 -16.76
CA ASN A 90 -12.15 -1.53 -16.07
C ASN A 90 -12.68 -2.24 -14.80
N LEU A 91 -13.90 -1.93 -14.37
CA LEU A 91 -14.44 -2.45 -13.11
C LEU A 91 -14.67 -3.97 -13.15
N LEU A 92 -14.91 -4.54 -14.34
CA LEU A 92 -15.03 -6.00 -14.50
C LEU A 92 -13.71 -6.71 -14.17
N ASP A 93 -12.59 -6.21 -14.70
CA ASP A 93 -11.28 -6.79 -14.45
C ASP A 93 -10.90 -6.65 -12.96
N ILE A 94 -11.19 -5.49 -12.36
CA ILE A 94 -11.03 -5.28 -10.92
C ILE A 94 -11.85 -6.29 -10.11
N ARG A 95 -13.12 -6.55 -10.49
CA ARG A 95 -13.93 -7.57 -9.82
C ARG A 95 -13.30 -8.95 -9.91
N ILE A 96 -12.80 -9.35 -11.07
CA ILE A 96 -12.12 -10.64 -11.26
C ILE A 96 -10.92 -10.75 -10.32
N LEU A 97 -10.08 -9.72 -10.25
CA LEU A 97 -8.94 -9.67 -9.33
C LEU A 97 -9.37 -9.77 -7.85
N CYS A 98 -10.34 -8.98 -7.42
CA CYS A 98 -10.83 -8.99 -6.05
C CYS A 98 -11.43 -10.36 -5.66
N LEU A 99 -12.16 -11.01 -6.55
CA LEU A 99 -12.72 -12.34 -6.31
C LEU A 99 -11.63 -13.42 -6.26
N SER A 100 -10.55 -13.27 -7.05
CA SER A 100 -9.40 -14.16 -6.98
C SER A 100 -8.65 -14.02 -5.65
N ASP A 101 -8.48 -12.80 -5.16
CA ASP A 101 -7.86 -12.51 -3.87
C ASP A 101 -8.68 -13.06 -2.70
N LEU A 102 -10.02 -12.88 -2.75
CA LEU A 102 -10.94 -13.45 -1.77
C LEU A 102 -10.89 -14.99 -1.75
N LYS A 103 -10.77 -15.62 -2.93
CA LYS A 103 -10.61 -17.08 -3.05
C LYS A 103 -9.27 -17.53 -2.46
N ALA A 104 -8.18 -16.83 -2.76
CA ALA A 104 -6.85 -17.15 -2.25
C ALA A 104 -6.79 -17.03 -0.71
N ALA A 105 -7.42 -16.01 -0.14
CA ALA A 105 -7.53 -15.86 1.31
C ALA A 105 -8.30 -17.01 1.95
N PHE A 106 -9.44 -17.42 1.37
CA PHE A 106 -10.23 -18.55 1.87
C PHE A 106 -9.47 -19.89 1.78
N GLN A 107 -8.70 -20.10 0.72
CA GLN A 107 -7.89 -21.30 0.57
C GLN A 107 -6.64 -21.31 1.46
N GLY A 108 -6.12 -20.11 1.77
CA GLY A 108 -4.87 -19.94 2.50
C GLY A 108 -5.01 -19.83 4.01
N ASP A 109 -6.22 -19.65 4.55
CA ASP A 109 -6.49 -19.57 5.98
C ASP A 109 -7.49 -20.65 6.43
N PRO A 110 -7.05 -21.70 7.14
CA PRO A 110 -7.93 -22.76 7.64
C PRO A 110 -8.88 -22.29 8.75
N ALA A 111 -8.67 -21.11 9.34
CA ALA A 111 -9.54 -20.54 10.37
C ALA A 111 -10.76 -19.83 9.78
N ALA A 112 -10.75 -19.50 8.49
CA ALA A 112 -11.82 -18.78 7.84
C ALA A 112 -13.09 -19.67 7.72
N ARG A 113 -14.20 -19.18 8.25
CA ARG A 113 -15.50 -19.86 8.18
C ARG A 113 -16.03 -19.95 6.75
N ASP A 114 -16.04 -18.82 6.05
CA ASP A 114 -16.51 -18.70 4.67
C ASP A 114 -15.95 -17.42 4.02
N LYS A 115 -16.22 -17.23 2.72
CA LYS A 115 -15.75 -16.04 2.00
C LYS A 115 -16.46 -14.75 2.44
N ALA A 116 -17.67 -14.84 3.00
CA ALA A 116 -18.37 -13.65 3.48
C ALA A 116 -17.69 -13.07 4.71
N GLU A 117 -17.25 -13.92 5.65
CA GLU A 117 -16.44 -13.51 6.80
C GLU A 117 -15.15 -12.79 6.34
N ILE A 118 -14.41 -13.39 5.41
CA ILE A 118 -13.17 -12.81 4.89
C ILE A 118 -13.43 -11.43 4.26
N MET A 119 -14.43 -11.32 3.39
CA MET A 119 -14.78 -10.07 2.72
C MET A 119 -15.20 -8.98 3.73
N MET A 120 -15.81 -9.37 4.84
CA MET A 120 -16.31 -8.45 5.86
C MET A 120 -15.22 -7.95 6.82
N CYS A 121 -14.25 -8.79 7.21
CA CYS A 121 -13.39 -8.47 8.34
C CYS A 121 -11.87 -8.66 8.12
N TYR A 122 -11.42 -9.26 7.00
CA TYR A 122 -9.98 -9.48 6.80
C TYR A 122 -9.27 -8.20 6.32
N PRO A 123 -8.34 -7.64 7.11
CA PRO A 123 -7.64 -6.40 6.75
C PRO A 123 -6.82 -6.54 5.47
N GLY A 124 -6.20 -7.70 5.23
CA GLY A 124 -5.42 -7.96 4.02
C GLY A 124 -6.27 -7.91 2.75
N VAL A 125 -7.49 -8.46 2.80
CA VAL A 125 -8.43 -8.42 1.65
C VAL A 125 -8.96 -7.00 1.42
N TYR A 126 -9.23 -6.25 2.49
CA TYR A 126 -9.62 -4.85 2.36
C TYR A 126 -8.49 -4.00 1.76
N ALA A 127 -7.25 -4.14 2.24
CA ALA A 127 -6.10 -3.42 1.69
C ALA A 127 -5.84 -3.76 0.22
N ALA A 128 -5.94 -5.05 -0.16
CA ALA A 128 -5.83 -5.48 -1.55
C ALA A 128 -6.95 -4.89 -2.43
N PHE A 129 -8.20 -4.90 -1.96
CA PHE A 129 -9.33 -4.26 -2.64
C PHE A 129 -9.07 -2.77 -2.91
N VAL A 130 -8.67 -2.00 -1.88
CA VAL A 130 -8.37 -0.57 -2.04
C VAL A 130 -7.19 -0.39 -2.99
N HIS A 131 -6.16 -1.22 -2.90
CA HIS A 131 -5.04 -1.18 -3.83
C HIS A 131 -5.47 -1.40 -5.29
N ARG A 132 -6.32 -2.37 -5.58
CA ARG A 132 -6.83 -2.63 -6.96
C ARG A 132 -7.48 -1.38 -7.56
N ILE A 133 -8.28 -0.67 -6.77
CA ILE A 133 -8.95 0.56 -7.19
C ILE A 133 -7.94 1.71 -7.33
N SER A 134 -7.10 1.91 -6.32
CA SER A 134 -6.13 3.00 -6.32
C SER A 134 -5.08 2.83 -7.43
N HIS A 135 -4.69 1.59 -7.75
CA HIS A 135 -3.78 1.28 -8.86
C HIS A 135 -4.41 1.63 -10.22
N LEU A 136 -5.69 1.31 -10.43
CA LEU A 136 -6.41 1.72 -11.65
C LEU A 136 -6.40 3.25 -11.78
N LEU A 137 -6.79 3.98 -10.74
CA LEU A 137 -6.81 5.44 -10.76
C LEU A 137 -5.39 6.04 -10.93
N TYR A 138 -4.36 5.39 -10.37
CA TYR A 138 -2.96 5.77 -10.58
C TYR A 138 -2.55 5.61 -12.04
N LYS A 139 -2.95 4.52 -12.70
CA LYS A 139 -2.71 4.31 -14.15
C LYS A 139 -3.49 5.28 -15.02
N MET A 140 -4.67 5.70 -14.60
CA MET A 140 -5.46 6.76 -15.22
C MET A 140 -4.89 8.15 -14.96
N GLN A 141 -3.79 8.26 -14.21
CA GLN A 141 -3.10 9.52 -13.88
C GLN A 141 -3.97 10.51 -13.07
N ILE A 142 -4.94 10.01 -12.31
CA ILE A 142 -5.71 10.86 -11.40
C ILE A 142 -4.77 11.39 -10.31
N PRO A 143 -4.66 12.71 -10.14
CA PRO A 143 -3.76 13.26 -9.15
C PRO A 143 -4.27 12.99 -7.73
N TYR A 144 -3.36 12.80 -6.77
CA TYR A 144 -3.57 12.67 -5.33
C TYR A 144 -4.47 11.53 -4.86
N LEU A 145 -5.67 11.33 -5.45
CA LEU A 145 -6.69 10.37 -5.00
C LEU A 145 -6.13 8.95 -4.80
N PRO A 146 -5.34 8.37 -5.73
CA PRO A 146 -4.78 7.03 -5.53
C PRO A 146 -3.95 6.92 -4.23
N ARG A 147 -3.16 7.96 -3.92
CA ARG A 147 -2.34 7.97 -2.70
C ARG A 147 -3.18 8.19 -1.45
N VAL A 148 -4.16 9.09 -1.50
CA VAL A 148 -5.09 9.32 -0.38
C VAL A 148 -5.84 8.04 -0.02
N MET A 149 -6.31 7.27 -1.01
CA MET A 149 -6.96 5.97 -0.80
C MET A 149 -6.01 4.94 -0.18
N SER A 150 -4.77 4.87 -0.64
CA SER A 150 -3.76 3.96 -0.06
C SER A 150 -3.46 4.32 1.40
N GLU A 151 -3.28 5.60 1.72
CA GLU A 151 -3.04 6.05 3.10
C GLU A 151 -4.28 5.85 3.99
N HIS A 152 -5.49 5.97 3.43
CA HIS A 152 -6.71 5.63 4.14
C HIS A 152 -6.73 4.14 4.54
N ALA A 153 -6.47 3.24 3.58
CA ALA A 153 -6.37 1.80 3.87
C ALA A 153 -5.25 1.48 4.87
N HIS A 154 -4.08 2.11 4.71
CA HIS A 154 -2.95 1.98 5.64
C HIS A 154 -3.35 2.38 7.08
N SER A 155 -4.05 3.50 7.24
CA SER A 155 -4.49 3.97 8.56
C SER A 155 -5.46 3.01 9.29
N ILE A 156 -6.25 2.25 8.53
CA ILE A 156 -7.25 1.31 9.07
C ILE A 156 -6.65 -0.08 9.31
N THR A 157 -5.78 -0.54 8.39
CA THR A 157 -5.32 -1.94 8.36
C THR A 157 -3.89 -2.13 8.87
N GLY A 158 -3.10 -1.05 8.93
CA GLY A 158 -1.65 -1.15 9.16
C GLY A 158 -0.88 -1.73 7.96
N ILE A 159 -1.49 -1.79 6.77
CA ILE A 159 -0.91 -2.34 5.54
C ILE A 159 -0.69 -1.19 4.54
N ASP A 160 0.56 -0.89 4.23
CA ASP A 160 0.95 0.16 3.29
C ASP A 160 1.25 -0.44 1.91
N ILE A 161 0.37 -0.21 0.94
CA ILE A 161 0.59 -0.60 -0.46
C ILE A 161 0.57 0.65 -1.33
N HIS A 162 1.72 1.00 -1.91
CA HIS A 162 1.76 2.14 -2.82
C HIS A 162 0.92 1.88 -4.08
N PRO A 163 0.10 2.84 -4.55
CA PRO A 163 -0.79 2.63 -5.70
C PRO A 163 -0.04 2.34 -7.02
N GLY A 164 1.23 2.68 -7.11
CA GLY A 164 2.10 2.35 -8.26
C GLY A 164 2.56 0.89 -8.32
N ALA A 165 2.46 0.13 -7.22
CA ALA A 165 2.84 -1.28 -7.21
C ALA A 165 1.96 -2.10 -8.15
N THR A 166 2.56 -3.05 -8.87
CA THR A 166 1.81 -3.98 -9.74
C THR A 166 1.61 -5.30 -9.01
N VAL A 167 0.37 -5.77 -8.92
CA VAL A 167 0.02 -6.99 -8.18
C VAL A 167 -0.82 -7.92 -9.05
N GLY A 168 -0.35 -9.16 -9.23
CA GLY A 168 -1.03 -10.21 -9.99
C GLY A 168 -2.29 -10.76 -9.32
N ASN A 169 -2.84 -11.84 -9.86
CA ASN A 169 -4.05 -12.50 -9.38
C ASN A 169 -3.81 -13.29 -8.08
N SER A 170 -4.87 -13.56 -7.33
CA SER A 170 -4.83 -14.44 -6.16
C SER A 170 -3.80 -14.00 -5.11
N PHE A 171 -3.72 -12.70 -4.89
CA PHE A 171 -2.85 -12.11 -3.89
C PHE A 171 -3.47 -12.23 -2.49
N PHE A 172 -2.70 -12.73 -1.52
CA PHE A 172 -3.19 -12.89 -0.16
C PHE A 172 -2.20 -12.32 0.86
N ILE A 173 -2.69 -11.39 1.68
CA ILE A 173 -1.99 -10.90 2.87
C ILE A 173 -2.67 -11.49 4.10
N ASP A 174 -1.94 -12.29 4.85
CA ASP A 174 -2.39 -12.92 6.10
C ASP A 174 -1.97 -12.07 7.29
N HIS A 175 -2.90 -11.77 8.22
CA HIS A 175 -2.77 -10.80 9.32
C HIS A 175 -2.47 -9.38 8.84
N GLY A 176 -1.33 -9.14 8.25
CA GLY A 176 -0.97 -7.99 7.43
C GLY A 176 -0.37 -6.80 8.16
N THR A 177 -0.59 -6.60 9.45
CA THR A 177 -0.07 -5.43 10.17
C THR A 177 1.44 -5.24 9.93
N GLY A 178 1.82 -4.03 9.47
CA GLY A 178 3.21 -3.69 9.20
C GLY A 178 3.75 -4.18 7.85
N VAL A 179 2.91 -4.68 6.95
CA VAL A 179 3.31 -4.93 5.56
C VAL A 179 3.53 -3.60 4.85
N VAL A 180 4.67 -3.50 4.12
CA VAL A 180 5.00 -2.33 3.29
C VAL A 180 5.36 -2.80 1.88
N ILE A 181 4.65 -2.28 0.86
CA ILE A 181 4.87 -2.58 -0.55
C ILE A 181 5.12 -1.27 -1.31
N GLY A 182 6.39 -1.06 -1.72
CA GLY A 182 6.84 0.18 -2.35
C GLY A 182 6.38 0.36 -3.80
N GLU A 183 6.45 1.59 -4.30
CA GLU A 183 5.90 2.07 -5.58
C GLU A 183 6.22 1.21 -6.80
N THR A 184 7.47 0.78 -6.95
CA THR A 184 7.92 0.06 -8.14
C THR A 184 8.03 -1.45 -7.91
N THR A 185 7.35 -1.96 -6.88
CA THR A 185 7.24 -3.41 -6.62
C THR A 185 6.40 -4.07 -7.70
N GLU A 186 6.85 -5.22 -8.15
CA GLU A 186 6.09 -6.10 -9.03
C GLU A 186 5.85 -7.42 -8.30
N ILE A 187 4.59 -7.83 -8.21
CA ILE A 187 4.16 -9.07 -7.55
C ILE A 187 3.40 -9.90 -8.57
N GLY A 188 3.83 -11.13 -8.77
CA GLY A 188 3.21 -12.11 -9.64
C GLY A 188 1.90 -12.68 -9.09
N ASN A 189 1.47 -13.79 -9.65
CA ASN A 189 0.23 -14.46 -9.28
C ASN A 189 0.42 -15.39 -8.08
N ASN A 190 -0.65 -15.59 -7.30
CA ASN A 190 -0.68 -16.54 -6.19
C ASN A 190 0.44 -16.31 -5.15
N VAL A 191 0.72 -15.03 -4.85
CA VAL A 191 1.71 -14.66 -3.84
C VAL A 191 1.04 -14.49 -2.49
N LYS A 192 1.66 -15.07 -1.44
CA LYS A 192 1.21 -14.94 -0.05
C LYS A 192 2.23 -14.18 0.79
N LEU A 193 1.77 -13.13 1.48
CA LEU A 193 2.57 -12.34 2.43
C LEU A 193 2.00 -12.48 3.84
N TYR A 194 2.87 -12.50 4.83
CA TYR A 194 2.49 -12.43 6.24
C TYR A 194 2.81 -11.04 6.81
N GLN A 195 2.36 -10.80 8.05
CA GLN A 195 2.57 -9.52 8.75
C GLN A 195 4.05 -9.09 8.79
N GLY A 196 4.27 -7.78 8.75
CA GLY A 196 5.59 -7.17 8.86
C GLY A 196 6.53 -7.37 7.67
N VAL A 197 6.04 -7.94 6.56
CA VAL A 197 6.84 -8.07 5.33
C VAL A 197 7.09 -6.71 4.71
N THR A 198 8.33 -6.42 4.34
CA THR A 198 8.72 -5.20 3.64
C THR A 198 9.28 -5.52 2.24
N LEU A 199 8.64 -4.98 1.20
CA LEU A 199 9.12 -4.97 -0.17
C LEU A 199 9.58 -3.53 -0.49
N GLY A 200 10.85 -3.23 -0.18
CA GLY A 200 11.37 -1.87 -0.05
C GLY A 200 12.49 -1.52 -1.02
N ALA A 201 12.89 -0.25 -1.01
CA ALA A 201 14.11 0.21 -1.67
C ALA A 201 15.34 -0.10 -0.79
N LEU A 202 16.47 -0.43 -1.42
CA LEU A 202 17.74 -0.64 -0.71
C LEU A 202 18.25 0.66 -0.08
N SER A 203 18.01 1.80 -0.74
CA SER A 203 18.32 3.14 -0.25
C SER A 203 17.39 4.16 -0.88
N THR A 204 17.04 5.18 -0.11
CA THR A 204 16.26 6.35 -0.57
C THR A 204 17.09 7.64 -0.56
N ALA A 205 18.41 7.55 -0.40
CA ALA A 205 19.31 8.71 -0.29
C ALA A 205 19.28 9.65 -1.53
N GLY A 206 18.86 9.13 -2.69
CA GLY A 206 18.69 9.94 -3.91
C GLY A 206 17.44 10.85 -3.90
N GLY A 207 16.52 10.65 -2.96
CA GLY A 207 15.28 11.45 -2.84
C GLY A 207 14.53 11.57 -4.17
N GLN A 208 14.12 12.78 -4.54
CA GLN A 208 13.34 13.04 -5.77
C GLN A 208 14.07 12.65 -7.08
N LYS A 209 15.39 12.54 -7.07
CA LYS A 209 16.17 12.08 -8.26
C LYS A 209 15.89 10.63 -8.63
N MET A 210 15.33 9.86 -7.70
CA MET A 210 14.95 8.45 -7.92
C MET A 210 13.53 8.29 -8.45
N LYS A 211 12.79 9.37 -8.65
CA LYS A 211 11.43 9.32 -9.20
C LYS A 211 11.41 8.60 -10.55
N GLY A 212 10.47 7.65 -10.72
CA GLY A 212 10.32 6.85 -11.94
C GLY A 212 11.35 5.72 -12.12
N SER A 213 12.35 5.59 -11.23
CA SER A 213 13.32 4.48 -11.32
C SER A 213 12.82 3.24 -10.58
N LYS A 214 13.11 2.05 -11.12
CA LYS A 214 12.88 0.76 -10.45
C LYS A 214 13.79 0.67 -9.23
N ARG A 215 13.19 0.63 -8.01
CA ARG A 215 13.92 0.62 -6.73
C ARG A 215 13.40 -0.40 -5.72
N HIS A 216 12.28 -1.07 -6.03
CA HIS A 216 11.65 -2.10 -5.21
C HIS A 216 11.70 -3.46 -5.90
N PRO A 217 11.68 -4.57 -5.15
CA PRO A 217 11.89 -5.90 -5.69
C PRO A 217 10.78 -6.38 -6.64
N THR A 218 11.10 -7.46 -7.35
CA THR A 218 10.14 -8.24 -8.14
C THR A 218 9.94 -9.60 -7.47
N ILE A 219 8.69 -9.96 -7.21
CA ILE A 219 8.27 -11.23 -6.63
C ILE A 219 7.54 -12.02 -7.70
N MET A 220 8.07 -13.17 -8.08
CA MET A 220 7.47 -14.01 -9.13
C MET A 220 6.28 -14.82 -8.59
N ASP A 221 5.70 -15.66 -9.45
CA ASP A 221 4.48 -16.43 -9.14
C ASP A 221 4.70 -17.48 -8.03
N ASN A 222 3.65 -17.76 -7.28
CA ASN A 222 3.60 -18.80 -6.24
C ASN A 222 4.61 -18.59 -5.09
N VAL A 223 5.04 -17.38 -4.83
CA VAL A 223 5.97 -17.07 -3.74
C VAL A 223 5.22 -16.90 -2.42
N THR A 224 5.77 -17.48 -1.35
CA THR A 224 5.30 -17.26 0.02
C THR A 224 6.38 -16.56 0.84
N ILE A 225 6.05 -15.42 1.45
CA ILE A 225 6.96 -14.63 2.27
C ILE A 225 6.43 -14.56 3.69
N TYR A 226 7.16 -15.21 4.62
CA TYR A 226 6.77 -15.27 6.03
C TYR A 226 7.09 -13.99 6.80
N ALA A 227 6.50 -13.91 7.98
CA ALA A 227 6.45 -12.73 8.84
C ALA A 227 7.81 -12.04 9.06
N GLY A 228 7.79 -10.70 8.97
CA GLY A 228 8.94 -9.85 9.27
C GLY A 228 10.08 -9.90 8.26
N ALA A 229 9.94 -10.61 7.15
CA ALA A 229 10.98 -10.64 6.12
C ALA A 229 11.07 -9.28 5.40
N SER A 230 12.31 -8.84 5.11
CA SER A 230 12.59 -7.62 4.35
C SER A 230 13.31 -7.99 3.06
N ILE A 231 12.72 -7.61 1.92
CA ILE A 231 13.27 -7.84 0.58
C ILE A 231 13.46 -6.46 -0.06
N LEU A 232 14.71 -6.12 -0.36
CA LEU A 232 15.08 -4.76 -0.71
C LEU A 232 15.83 -4.70 -2.05
N GLY A 233 15.54 -3.63 -2.83
CA GLY A 233 16.30 -3.28 -4.03
C GLY A 233 15.61 -3.61 -5.35
N GLY A 234 15.73 -2.70 -6.32
CA GLY A 234 15.06 -2.81 -7.63
C GLY A 234 15.54 -3.94 -8.53
N ASN A 235 16.77 -4.42 -8.30
CA ASN A 235 17.33 -5.56 -9.03
C ASN A 235 17.11 -6.90 -8.33
N THR A 236 16.49 -6.90 -7.15
CA THR A 236 16.21 -8.10 -6.37
C THR A 236 14.99 -8.80 -6.92
N ILE A 237 15.14 -10.04 -7.36
CA ILE A 237 14.07 -10.88 -7.90
C ILE A 237 13.95 -12.13 -7.03
N ILE A 238 12.75 -12.39 -6.52
CA ILE A 238 12.43 -13.67 -5.87
C ILE A 238 11.78 -14.56 -6.91
N GLY A 239 12.48 -15.64 -7.27
CA GLY A 239 12.04 -16.59 -8.29
C GLY A 239 10.78 -17.34 -7.90
N GLU A 240 10.07 -17.86 -8.90
CA GLU A 240 8.80 -18.55 -8.74
C GLU A 240 8.89 -19.77 -7.78
N ASN A 241 7.75 -20.12 -7.16
CA ASN A 241 7.63 -21.25 -6.22
C ASN A 241 8.60 -21.18 -5.03
N THR A 242 9.07 -19.99 -4.66
CA THR A 242 10.05 -19.79 -3.59
C THR A 242 9.36 -19.49 -2.27
N VAL A 243 9.94 -20.00 -1.19
CA VAL A 243 9.51 -19.74 0.18
C VAL A 243 10.57 -18.95 0.93
N ILE A 244 10.22 -17.75 1.37
CA ILE A 244 11.09 -16.90 2.19
C ILE A 244 10.69 -17.06 3.66
N GLY A 245 11.62 -17.52 4.48
CA GLY A 245 11.41 -17.70 5.91
C GLY A 245 11.27 -16.40 6.68
N ALA A 246 10.67 -16.51 7.87
CA ALA A 246 10.42 -15.35 8.74
C ALA A 246 11.72 -14.61 9.10
N ASN A 247 11.62 -13.27 9.18
CA ASN A 247 12.71 -12.36 9.52
C ASN A 247 13.94 -12.44 8.59
N ALA A 248 13.80 -13.00 7.39
CA ALA A 248 14.87 -12.99 6.40
C ALA A 248 15.13 -11.57 5.89
N PHE A 249 16.42 -11.22 5.73
CA PHE A 249 16.85 -9.94 5.17
C PHE A 249 17.53 -10.19 3.82
N ILE A 250 16.89 -9.81 2.72
CA ILE A 250 17.29 -10.17 1.36
C ILE A 250 17.54 -8.92 0.53
N THR A 251 18.74 -8.81 -0.02
CA THR A 251 19.19 -7.71 -0.89
C THR A 251 19.72 -8.18 -2.24
N ALA A 252 19.62 -9.49 -2.53
CA ALA A 252 20.04 -10.13 -3.78
C ALA A 252 18.98 -11.12 -4.24
N SER A 253 18.95 -11.40 -5.54
CA SER A 253 17.96 -12.32 -6.12
C SER A 253 18.09 -13.74 -5.58
N VAL A 254 16.93 -14.41 -5.44
CA VAL A 254 16.79 -15.81 -5.02
C VAL A 254 16.28 -16.62 -6.21
N PRO A 255 16.94 -17.73 -6.57
CA PRO A 255 16.52 -18.58 -7.69
C PRO A 255 15.11 -19.17 -7.48
N PRO A 256 14.41 -19.59 -8.56
CA PRO A 256 13.15 -20.30 -8.45
C PRO A 256 13.27 -21.60 -7.64
N ASN A 257 12.13 -22.06 -7.13
CA ASN A 257 12.00 -23.32 -6.38
C ASN A 257 12.93 -23.40 -5.15
N SER A 258 13.20 -22.27 -4.51
CA SER A 258 14.13 -22.15 -3.39
C SER A 258 13.39 -22.01 -2.06
N LYS A 259 14.08 -22.41 -0.97
CA LYS A 259 13.62 -22.12 0.40
C LYS A 259 14.74 -21.38 1.15
N VAL A 260 14.49 -20.13 1.48
CA VAL A 260 15.38 -19.34 2.33
C VAL A 260 14.95 -19.50 3.77
N SER A 261 15.85 -19.98 4.63
CA SER A 261 15.60 -20.10 6.05
C SER A 261 16.76 -19.49 6.85
N MET A 262 16.45 -18.80 7.94
CA MET A 262 17.44 -18.37 8.90
C MET A 262 18.01 -19.61 9.61
N ASN A 263 19.32 -19.80 9.58
CA ASN A 263 19.96 -20.92 10.29
C ASN A 263 19.85 -20.69 11.79
N ARG A 264 19.05 -21.47 12.51
CA ARG A 264 18.78 -21.32 13.95
C ARG A 264 19.97 -21.70 14.87
N THR A 265 21.10 -22.15 14.29
CA THR A 265 22.18 -22.81 15.04
C THR A 265 23.31 -21.92 15.54
N LYS A 266 23.34 -20.64 15.23
CA LYS A 266 24.26 -19.68 15.85
C LYS A 266 23.49 -18.41 16.23
N ARG A 267 23.18 -18.32 17.53
CA ARG A 267 22.93 -17.01 18.15
C ARG A 267 24.30 -16.37 18.34
N ASP A 268 24.68 -15.47 17.45
CA ASP A 268 25.78 -14.57 17.73
C ASP A 268 25.31 -13.58 18.79
N ILE A 269 25.54 -13.94 20.05
CA ILE A 269 25.34 -13.03 21.18
C ILE A 269 26.56 -12.13 21.20
N PHE A 270 26.43 -10.92 20.69
CA PHE A 270 27.45 -9.89 20.86
C PHE A 270 27.27 -9.24 22.24
N GLU A 271 28.24 -9.40 23.13
CA GLU A 271 28.34 -8.57 24.31
C GLU A 271 28.54 -7.11 23.89
N ILE A 272 27.60 -6.25 24.22
CA ILE A 272 27.78 -4.81 24.12
C ILE A 272 28.79 -4.44 25.22
N LYS A 273 30.08 -4.40 24.89
CA LYS A 273 31.09 -3.83 25.76
C LYS A 273 30.77 -2.36 25.94
N ASN A 274 30.33 -1.98 27.15
CA ASN A 274 30.04 -0.60 27.51
C ASN A 274 31.24 0.29 27.13
N LYS A 275 31.00 1.29 26.28
CA LYS A 275 31.99 2.30 25.89
C LYS A 275 32.32 3.32 26.99
N GLU A 276 31.98 3.05 28.24
CA GLU A 276 32.23 3.98 29.36
C GLU A 276 33.70 4.18 29.71
N HIS A 277 34.61 3.29 29.26
CA HIS A 277 36.04 3.42 29.59
C HIS A 277 36.87 4.17 28.54
N SER A 278 36.32 4.60 27.41
CA SER A 278 37.10 5.31 26.39
C SER A 278 37.17 6.83 26.59
N TYR A 279 36.35 7.43 27.45
CA TYR A 279 36.36 8.86 27.74
C TYR A 279 37.34 9.27 28.84
N GLU A 280 37.69 8.39 29.79
CA GLU A 280 38.67 8.70 30.82
C GLU A 280 40.12 8.58 30.34
N ALA A 281 40.38 7.72 29.34
CA ALA A 281 41.73 7.57 28.80
C ALA A 281 42.19 8.82 28.00
N ARG A 282 41.28 9.57 27.37
CA ARG A 282 41.60 10.81 26.62
C ARG A 282 41.81 12.03 27.52
N ARG A 283 41.28 12.01 28.74
CA ARG A 283 41.52 13.12 29.72
C ARG A 283 42.84 13.04 30.45
N ARG A 284 43.55 11.89 30.39
CA ARG A 284 44.87 11.75 31.06
C ARG A 284 46.06 12.07 30.17
N THR A 285 45.87 12.14 28.85
CA THR A 285 46.93 12.53 27.90
C THR A 285 47.04 14.03 27.66
N ASP A 286 46.00 14.84 27.96
CA ASP A 286 46.01 16.30 27.79
C ASP A 286 46.51 17.08 29.05
N LYS A 287 46.99 16.41 30.08
CA LYS A 287 47.59 17.03 31.28
C LYS A 287 49.09 16.85 31.42
N ARG A 288 49.77 16.41 30.36
CA ARG A 288 51.24 16.36 30.32
C ARG A 288 51.74 16.88 29.00
N ASN A 289 51.65 18.19 28.84
CA ASN A 289 52.56 19.03 28.06
C ASN A 289 52.39 20.46 28.54
#